data_067b1abb7a6ce3f014cd73057de63b66
#
_entry.id   067b1abb7a6ce3f014cd73057de63b66
#
_cell.length_a   1.000
_cell.length_b   1.000
_cell.length_c   1.000
_cell.angle_alpha   90.00
_cell.angle_beta   90.00
_cell.angle_gamma   90.00
#
_symmetry.space_group_name_H-M   'P 1'
#
loop_
_entity.id
_entity.type
_entity.pdbx_description
1 polymer ?
#
loop_
_entity_poly.entity_id
_entity_poly.type
_entity_poly.pdbx_seq_one_letter_code
_entity_poly.pdbx_strand_id
1 'polypeptide(L)'
;SLLGRPAALPRRYNEEKRRRNSADFSDQEHEAIRLLIGEDGAPTELARIVSARYREIMVDEYQDTNEVQNRIFDAISCKGENLFTVGDVKQSIYRFRLADTRIFLQHYNTWPPLEDAEERDSAKLLLSRNFRSRKEVLDATNFIFCNILSEEMGELDYGADEMLRLGANYVESSACGAEFHLLDLPTQTGEQRVRASEAEAAFVADYISDMLTREFPIQDDKTKELRPVRE
;
A
#
# COMPACT_ATOMS: atom_id res chain seq x y z
N SER A 1 32.35 -23.22 -11.55
CA SER A 1 31.62 -23.07 -10.29
C SER A 1 31.11 -21.65 -10.16
N LEU A 2 29.83 -21.41 -10.40
CA LEU A 2 29.15 -20.11 -10.28
C LEU A 2 28.85 -19.69 -8.82
N LEU A 3 29.19 -20.52 -7.87
CA LEU A 3 28.89 -20.34 -6.44
C LEU A 3 30.05 -19.74 -5.60
N GLY A 4 31.13 -19.31 -6.22
CA GLY A 4 32.36 -18.94 -5.51
C GLY A 4 32.64 -17.46 -5.25
N ARG A 5 31.76 -16.49 -5.58
CA ARG A 5 32.07 -15.05 -5.39
C ARG A 5 30.88 -14.16 -4.99
N PRO A 6 30.19 -14.38 -3.87
CA PRO A 6 29.15 -13.44 -3.44
C PRO A 6 29.71 -12.07 -2.98
N ALA A 7 30.94 -12.00 -2.49
CA ALA A 7 31.51 -10.75 -1.94
C ALA A 7 32.12 -9.78 -2.99
N ALA A 8 32.39 -10.23 -4.19
CA ALA A 8 33.03 -9.39 -5.22
C ALA A 8 32.04 -8.45 -5.95
N LEU A 9 30.79 -8.85 -6.08
CA LEU A 9 29.76 -8.06 -6.78
C LEU A 9 29.40 -6.77 -6.01
N PRO A 10 29.10 -6.81 -4.70
CA PRO A 10 28.81 -5.58 -3.93
C PRO A 10 29.97 -4.59 -3.93
N ARG A 11 31.21 -5.05 -3.85
CA ARG A 11 32.38 -4.17 -3.91
C ARG A 11 32.48 -3.44 -5.23
N ARG A 12 32.39 -4.15 -6.36
CA ARG A 12 32.43 -3.55 -7.70
C ARG A 12 31.27 -2.59 -7.94
N TYR A 13 30.10 -2.92 -7.46
CA TYR A 13 28.93 -2.06 -7.53
C TYR A 13 29.15 -0.74 -6.78
N ASN A 14 29.65 -0.80 -5.55
CA ASN A 14 29.96 0.39 -4.76
C ASN A 14 31.13 1.21 -5.34
N GLU A 15 32.15 0.57 -5.89
CA GLU A 15 33.24 1.26 -6.60
C GLU A 15 32.73 2.01 -7.83
N GLU A 16 31.82 1.39 -8.61
CA GLU A 16 31.22 2.02 -9.78
C GLU A 16 30.31 3.19 -9.40
N LYS A 17 29.49 3.07 -8.34
CA LYS A 17 28.69 4.18 -7.81
C LYS A 17 29.60 5.37 -7.42
N ARG A 18 30.68 5.11 -6.70
CA ARG A 18 31.66 6.16 -6.33
C ARG A 18 32.29 6.82 -7.56
N ARG A 19 32.68 6.01 -8.57
CA ARG A 19 33.26 6.52 -9.82
C ARG A 19 32.30 7.42 -10.57
N ARG A 20 30.99 7.11 -10.52
CA ARG A 20 29.92 7.89 -11.17
C ARG A 20 29.39 9.02 -10.29
N ASN A 21 29.86 9.15 -9.06
CA ASN A 21 29.33 10.08 -8.08
C ASN A 21 27.81 9.94 -7.94
N SER A 22 27.31 8.70 -7.84
CA SER A 22 25.89 8.34 -7.77
C SER A 22 25.60 7.54 -6.50
N ALA A 23 24.41 7.70 -5.97
CA ALA A 23 23.84 6.92 -4.88
C ALA A 23 22.50 6.32 -5.30
N ASP A 24 22.19 5.11 -4.86
CA ASP A 24 20.87 4.55 -4.98
C ASP A 24 20.04 4.85 -3.73
N PHE A 25 18.74 4.47 -3.74
CA PHE A 25 17.85 4.71 -2.61
C PHE A 25 18.32 4.05 -1.32
N SER A 26 18.88 2.84 -1.41
CA SER A 26 19.43 2.14 -0.24
C SER A 26 20.63 2.87 0.35
N ASP A 27 21.50 3.49 -0.48
CA ASP A 27 22.59 4.31 0.02
C ASP A 27 22.06 5.53 0.79
N GLN A 28 21.00 6.17 0.29
CA GLN A 28 20.39 7.34 0.94
C GLN A 28 19.84 6.97 2.31
N GLU A 29 19.11 5.85 2.41
CA GLU A 29 18.58 5.34 3.67
C GLU A 29 19.70 5.02 4.67
N HIS A 30 20.75 4.32 4.24
CA HIS A 30 21.87 3.97 5.11
C HIS A 30 22.69 5.18 5.55
N GLU A 31 22.88 6.18 4.67
CA GLU A 31 23.55 7.43 5.06
C GLU A 31 22.68 8.24 6.05
N ALA A 32 21.35 8.24 5.85
CA ALA A 32 20.44 8.85 6.82
C ALA A 32 20.57 8.19 8.22
N ILE A 33 20.60 6.86 8.29
CA ILE A 33 20.83 6.13 9.55
C ILE A 33 22.15 6.55 10.19
N ARG A 34 23.25 6.61 9.45
CA ARG A 34 24.57 7.01 9.97
C ARG A 34 24.60 8.42 10.55
N LEU A 35 23.83 9.32 9.96
CA LEU A 35 23.75 10.71 10.39
C LEU A 35 22.81 10.89 11.59
N LEU A 36 21.72 10.12 11.64
CA LEU A 36 20.65 10.32 12.61
C LEU A 36 20.77 9.42 13.86
N ILE A 37 21.45 8.28 13.75
CA ILE A 37 21.53 7.28 14.83
C ILE A 37 23.00 7.05 15.20
N GLY A 38 23.32 7.23 16.48
CA GLY A 38 24.64 7.00 17.03
C GLY A 38 25.01 5.50 17.14
N GLU A 39 26.26 5.21 17.45
CA GLU A 39 26.75 3.84 17.67
C GLU A 39 26.06 3.14 18.85
N ASP A 40 25.55 3.89 19.80
CA ASP A 40 24.75 3.45 20.95
C ASP A 40 23.28 3.19 20.58
N GLY A 41 22.89 3.43 19.32
CA GLY A 41 21.52 3.29 18.83
C GLY A 41 20.59 4.47 19.18
N ALA A 42 21.10 5.49 19.86
CA ALA A 42 20.31 6.68 20.22
C ALA A 42 20.32 7.75 19.12
N PRO A 43 19.30 8.63 19.05
CA PRO A 43 19.29 9.76 18.13
C PRO A 43 20.48 10.69 18.36
N THR A 44 21.18 11.07 17.28
CA THR A 44 22.29 12.01 17.31
C THR A 44 21.82 13.44 17.59
N GLU A 45 22.76 14.36 17.82
CA GLU A 45 22.45 15.78 17.93
C GLU A 45 21.83 16.32 16.62
N LEU A 46 22.29 15.82 15.46
CA LEU A 46 21.68 16.16 14.18
C LEU A 46 20.22 15.71 14.10
N ALA A 47 19.90 14.51 14.57
CA ALA A 47 18.53 14.02 14.63
C ALA A 47 17.64 14.93 15.49
N ARG A 48 18.15 15.39 16.64
CA ARG A 48 17.42 16.34 17.50
C ARG A 48 17.19 17.70 16.82
N ILE A 49 18.19 18.20 16.09
CA ILE A 49 18.05 19.45 15.31
C ILE A 49 17.02 19.29 14.20
N VAL A 50 17.00 18.14 13.51
CA VAL A 50 16.02 17.82 12.47
C VAL A 50 14.63 17.69 13.07
N SER A 51 14.50 16.93 14.14
CA SER A 51 13.23 16.72 14.87
C SER A 51 12.59 18.04 15.31
N ALA A 52 13.39 18.98 15.82
CA ALA A 52 12.91 20.29 16.26
C ALA A 52 12.33 21.17 15.15
N ARG A 53 12.53 20.82 13.88
CA ARG A 53 11.94 21.52 12.73
C ARG A 53 10.51 21.08 12.42
N TYR A 54 10.12 19.92 12.88
CA TYR A 54 8.82 19.34 12.58
C TYR A 54 7.93 19.36 13.82
N ARG A 55 6.78 19.96 13.68
CA ARG A 55 5.76 19.93 14.72
C ARG A 55 5.03 18.59 14.71
N GLU A 56 4.79 18.08 13.52
CA GLU A 56 4.11 16.82 13.26
C GLU A 56 4.81 16.11 12.10
N ILE A 57 4.94 14.80 12.17
CA ILE A 57 5.47 13.93 11.13
C ILE A 57 4.33 12.99 10.76
N MET A 58 3.92 13.03 9.49
CA MET A 58 2.83 12.19 8.97
C MET A 58 3.39 11.24 7.93
N VAL A 59 3.15 9.94 8.11
CA VAL A 59 3.59 8.89 7.19
C VAL A 59 2.37 8.17 6.66
N ASP A 60 2.18 8.25 5.35
CA ASP A 60 1.14 7.51 4.63
C ASP A 60 1.67 6.18 4.11
N GLU A 61 0.77 5.24 3.80
CA GLU A 61 1.11 3.88 3.32
C GLU A 61 2.11 3.17 4.24
N TYR A 62 1.94 3.33 5.56
CA TYR A 62 2.93 2.87 6.54
C TYR A 62 3.13 1.35 6.53
N GLN A 63 2.18 0.55 6.01
CA GLN A 63 2.32 -0.89 5.81
C GLN A 63 3.45 -1.26 4.83
N ASP A 64 3.88 -0.30 3.99
CA ASP A 64 4.97 -0.49 3.02
C ASP A 64 6.34 -0.01 3.54
N THR A 65 6.39 0.40 4.80
CA THR A 65 7.62 0.84 5.47
C THR A 65 8.54 -0.35 5.77
N ASN A 66 9.84 -0.18 5.55
CA ASN A 66 10.86 -1.12 5.97
C ASN A 66 11.47 -0.73 7.33
N GLU A 67 12.24 -1.64 7.94
CA GLU A 67 12.89 -1.40 9.25
C GLU A 67 13.83 -0.18 9.23
N VAL A 68 14.55 0.05 8.12
CA VAL A 68 15.48 1.18 8.00
C VAL A 68 14.72 2.51 8.01
N GLN A 69 13.64 2.59 7.25
CA GLN A 69 12.76 3.77 7.19
C GLN A 69 12.10 4.01 8.55
N ASN A 70 11.60 2.96 9.19
CA ASN A 70 11.01 3.09 10.52
C ASN A 70 12.00 3.68 11.53
N ARG A 71 13.24 3.19 11.56
CA ARG A 71 14.29 3.74 12.42
C ARG A 71 14.63 5.20 12.13
N ILE A 72 14.51 5.63 10.87
CA ILE A 72 14.66 7.03 10.51
C ILE A 72 13.52 7.87 11.12
N PHE A 73 12.27 7.40 10.98
CA PHE A 73 11.11 8.10 11.57
C PHE A 73 11.23 8.19 13.09
N ASP A 74 11.60 7.10 13.76
CA ASP A 74 11.82 7.09 15.21
C ASP A 74 12.90 8.08 15.64
N ALA A 75 14.00 8.18 14.88
CA ALA A 75 15.11 9.08 15.19
C ALA A 75 14.76 10.57 15.07
N ILE A 76 13.86 10.93 14.16
CA ILE A 76 13.44 12.31 13.92
C ILE A 76 12.12 12.69 14.59
N SER A 77 11.40 11.74 15.16
CA SER A 77 10.23 12.01 15.99
C SER A 77 10.63 12.31 17.43
N CYS A 78 9.82 13.05 18.15
CA CYS A 78 10.03 13.32 19.58
C CYS A 78 9.69 12.09 20.42
N LYS A 79 10.41 10.97 20.23
CA LYS A 79 10.12 9.67 20.81
C LYS A 79 8.74 9.11 20.41
N GLY A 80 8.28 9.45 19.20
CA GLY A 80 6.96 9.09 18.71
C GLY A 80 5.83 10.04 19.09
N GLU A 81 6.04 11.03 19.98
CA GLU A 81 4.96 11.91 20.44
C GLU A 81 4.36 12.78 19.32
N ASN A 82 5.09 13.01 18.22
CA ASN A 82 4.61 13.78 17.07
C ASN A 82 4.55 12.96 15.78
N LEU A 83 4.52 11.62 15.87
CA LEU A 83 4.43 10.72 14.71
C LEU A 83 2.99 10.27 14.53
N PHE A 84 2.45 10.52 13.34
CA PHE A 84 1.14 10.06 12.89
C PHE A 84 1.32 9.15 11.68
N THR A 85 0.89 7.91 11.79
CA THR A 85 1.04 6.91 10.73
C THR A 85 -0.32 6.46 10.22
N VAL A 86 -0.48 6.36 8.92
CA VAL A 86 -1.68 5.85 8.25
C VAL A 86 -1.30 4.68 7.37
N GLY A 87 -2.09 3.63 7.38
CA GLY A 87 -1.85 2.47 6.52
C GLY A 87 -2.99 1.45 6.59
N ASP A 88 -2.88 0.46 5.74
CA ASP A 88 -3.79 -0.68 5.69
C ASP A 88 -3.01 -1.95 5.35
N VAL A 89 -2.86 -2.85 6.33
CA VAL A 89 -2.09 -4.11 6.16
C VAL A 89 -2.59 -4.93 4.97
N LYS A 90 -3.90 -4.89 4.70
CA LYS A 90 -4.52 -5.61 3.56
C LYS A 90 -4.02 -5.12 2.20
N GLN A 91 -3.46 -3.91 2.13
CA GLN A 91 -2.93 -3.30 0.91
C GLN A 91 -1.42 -3.46 0.78
N SER A 92 -0.75 -4.17 1.68
CA SER A 92 0.69 -4.39 1.59
C SER A 92 1.03 -5.33 0.45
N ILE A 93 1.61 -4.78 -0.62
CA ILE A 93 2.03 -5.51 -1.82
C ILE A 93 3.52 -5.37 -2.11
N TYR A 94 4.28 -4.63 -1.26
CA TYR A 94 5.69 -4.31 -1.51
C TYR A 94 6.68 -5.13 -0.66
N ARG A 95 6.29 -6.32 -0.18
CA ARG A 95 7.21 -7.25 0.50
C ARG A 95 8.49 -7.54 -0.28
N PHE A 96 8.38 -7.66 -1.60
CA PHE A 96 9.54 -7.84 -2.47
C PHE A 96 10.51 -6.65 -2.48
N ARG A 97 10.10 -5.50 -1.94
CA ARG A 97 10.92 -4.30 -1.69
C ARG A 97 11.32 -4.15 -0.23
N LEU A 98 11.26 -5.23 0.54
CA LEU A 98 11.60 -5.28 1.96
C LEU A 98 10.63 -4.53 2.89
N ALA A 99 9.42 -4.23 2.44
CA ALA A 99 8.36 -3.76 3.34
C ALA A 99 8.10 -4.82 4.44
N ASP A 100 7.97 -4.36 5.67
CA ASP A 100 7.75 -5.21 6.84
C ASP A 100 6.44 -4.86 7.55
N THR A 101 5.39 -5.57 7.19
CA THR A 101 4.06 -5.41 7.79
C THR A 101 4.03 -5.60 9.29
N ARG A 102 5.00 -6.35 9.86
CA ARG A 102 5.07 -6.59 11.31
C ARG A 102 5.22 -5.32 12.11
N ILE A 103 5.86 -4.28 11.55
CA ILE A 103 6.02 -2.97 12.18
C ILE A 103 4.64 -2.35 12.42
N PHE A 104 3.79 -2.32 11.38
CA PHE A 104 2.44 -1.78 11.48
C PHE A 104 1.53 -2.65 12.37
N LEU A 105 1.60 -3.97 12.20
CA LEU A 105 0.83 -4.94 13.02
C LEU A 105 1.19 -4.84 14.50
N GLN A 106 2.44 -4.56 14.84
CA GLN A 106 2.82 -4.33 16.24
C GLN A 106 2.06 -3.15 16.82
N HIS A 107 1.98 -2.02 16.12
CA HIS A 107 1.19 -0.85 16.55
C HIS A 107 -0.29 -1.21 16.62
N TYR A 108 -0.82 -1.85 15.58
CA TYR A 108 -2.23 -2.24 15.51
C TYR A 108 -2.66 -3.14 16.68
N ASN A 109 -1.81 -4.09 17.08
CA ASN A 109 -2.12 -5.06 18.14
C ASN A 109 -1.85 -4.53 19.57
N THR A 110 -0.95 -3.55 19.71
CA THR A 110 -0.52 -3.08 21.05
C THR A 110 -1.16 -1.76 21.46
N TRP A 111 -1.50 -0.89 20.51
CA TRP A 111 -2.07 0.41 20.86
C TRP A 111 -3.57 0.28 21.15
N PRO A 112 -4.05 0.92 22.22
CA PRO A 112 -5.47 0.96 22.52
C PRO A 112 -6.26 1.75 21.45
N PRO A 113 -7.57 1.50 21.31
CA PRO A 113 -8.46 2.40 20.58
C PRO A 113 -8.38 3.83 21.14
N LEU A 114 -8.58 4.82 20.28
CA LEU A 114 -8.50 6.24 20.68
C LEU A 114 -9.45 6.62 21.83
N GLU A 115 -10.62 6.00 21.88
CA GLU A 115 -11.61 6.20 22.95
C GLU A 115 -11.20 5.66 24.32
N ASP A 116 -10.27 4.70 24.36
CA ASP A 116 -9.78 4.04 25.56
C ASP A 116 -8.37 4.54 25.97
N ALA A 117 -7.74 5.38 25.17
CA ALA A 117 -6.40 5.88 25.40
C ALA A 117 -6.36 7.04 26.40
N GLU A 118 -5.35 7.05 27.27
CA GLU A 118 -5.08 8.19 28.14
C GLU A 118 -4.39 9.33 27.37
N GLU A 119 -4.45 10.55 27.90
CA GLU A 119 -3.75 11.70 27.34
C GLU A 119 -2.25 11.40 27.25
N ARG A 120 -1.66 11.45 26.05
CA ARG A 120 -0.26 11.13 25.68
C ARG A 120 0.03 9.66 25.38
N ASP A 121 -0.92 8.77 25.45
CA ASP A 121 -0.70 7.42 24.96
C ASP A 121 -0.70 7.37 23.43
N SER A 122 0.08 6.45 22.88
CA SER A 122 -0.10 6.07 21.49
C SER A 122 -1.43 5.36 21.34
N ALA A 123 -2.24 5.75 20.37
CA ALA A 123 -3.57 5.20 20.16
C ALA A 123 -3.82 4.88 18.69
N LYS A 124 -4.73 3.95 18.42
CA LYS A 124 -5.18 3.62 17.07
C LYS A 124 -6.59 4.14 16.80
N LEU A 125 -6.81 4.57 15.56
CA LEU A 125 -8.11 4.94 15.03
C LEU A 125 -8.42 4.10 13.80
N LEU A 126 -9.54 3.37 13.82
CA LEU A 126 -9.96 2.53 12.70
C LEU A 126 -10.83 3.34 11.73
N LEU A 127 -10.39 3.42 10.47
CA LEU A 127 -11.12 4.09 9.38
C LEU A 127 -11.80 3.04 8.50
N SER A 128 -12.98 2.58 8.88
CA SER A 128 -13.71 1.52 8.16
C SER A 128 -14.63 2.03 7.03
N ARG A 129 -14.90 3.35 6.96
CA ARG A 129 -15.79 3.91 5.94
C ARG A 129 -15.06 4.21 4.65
N ASN A 130 -15.54 3.63 3.55
CA ASN A 130 -15.05 3.89 2.19
C ASN A 130 -15.97 4.90 1.48
N PHE A 131 -15.38 6.02 1.06
CA PHE A 131 -16.06 7.10 0.36
C PHE A 131 -15.79 7.11 -1.16
N ARG A 132 -15.03 6.14 -1.66
CA ARG A 132 -14.61 6.05 -3.07
C ARG A 132 -15.47 5.09 -3.87
N SER A 133 -15.85 3.96 -3.26
CA SER A 133 -16.47 2.86 -3.98
C SER A 133 -17.96 2.73 -3.68
N ARG A 134 -18.70 2.16 -4.63
CA ARG A 134 -20.09 1.80 -4.47
C ARG A 134 -20.24 0.57 -3.56
N LYS A 135 -21.45 0.41 -3.02
CA LYS A 135 -21.78 -0.72 -2.12
C LYS A 135 -21.49 -2.07 -2.76
N GLU A 136 -21.85 -2.26 -4.01
CA GLU A 136 -21.67 -3.51 -4.75
C GLU A 136 -20.20 -3.93 -4.84
N VAL A 137 -19.29 -2.96 -5.02
CA VAL A 137 -17.84 -3.19 -5.03
C VAL A 137 -17.35 -3.58 -3.65
N LEU A 138 -17.81 -2.88 -2.61
CA LEU A 138 -17.43 -3.17 -1.23
C LEU A 138 -17.93 -4.55 -0.79
N ASP A 139 -19.18 -4.89 -1.12
CA ASP A 139 -19.76 -6.19 -0.81
C ASP A 139 -19.00 -7.34 -1.50
N ALA A 140 -18.66 -7.17 -2.78
CA ALA A 140 -17.86 -8.15 -3.51
C ALA A 140 -16.46 -8.29 -2.91
N THR A 141 -15.81 -7.20 -2.57
CA THR A 141 -14.50 -7.20 -1.91
C THR A 141 -14.57 -7.89 -0.55
N ASN A 142 -15.53 -7.52 0.29
CA ASN A 142 -15.75 -8.16 1.59
C ASN A 142 -16.02 -9.67 1.43
N PHE A 143 -16.86 -10.07 0.47
CA PHE A 143 -17.15 -11.48 0.21
C PHE A 143 -15.88 -12.25 -0.14
N ILE A 144 -15.04 -11.72 -1.02
CA ILE A 144 -13.79 -12.37 -1.40
C ILE A 144 -12.86 -12.49 -0.18
N PHE A 145 -12.59 -11.39 0.50
CA PHE A 145 -11.62 -11.36 1.59
C PHE A 145 -12.07 -12.15 2.82
N CYS A 146 -13.36 -12.18 3.16
CA CYS A 146 -13.88 -13.04 4.22
C CYS A 146 -13.63 -14.54 3.97
N ASN A 147 -13.47 -14.94 2.69
CA ASN A 147 -13.24 -16.35 2.33
C ASN A 147 -11.76 -16.71 2.15
N ILE A 148 -10.89 -15.76 1.86
CA ILE A 148 -9.50 -16.06 1.51
C ILE A 148 -8.46 -15.44 2.46
N LEU A 149 -8.79 -14.37 3.20
CA LEU A 149 -7.84 -13.71 4.08
C LEU A 149 -7.95 -14.29 5.49
N SER A 150 -6.83 -14.82 5.97
CA SER A 150 -6.67 -15.33 7.33
C SER A 150 -5.29 -14.95 7.86
N GLU A 151 -5.07 -15.11 9.16
CA GLU A 151 -3.77 -14.85 9.79
C GLU A 151 -2.63 -15.63 9.09
N GLU A 152 -2.90 -16.88 8.65
CA GLU A 152 -1.91 -17.71 7.94
C GLU A 152 -1.60 -17.19 6.52
N MET A 153 -2.58 -16.64 5.80
CA MET A 153 -2.43 -16.22 4.41
C MET A 153 -2.22 -14.72 4.23
N GLY A 154 -2.65 -13.90 5.19
CA GLY A 154 -2.63 -12.44 5.08
C GLY A 154 -2.15 -11.74 6.33
N GLU A 155 -1.64 -12.47 7.33
CA GLU A 155 -1.16 -11.93 8.62
C GLU A 155 -2.26 -11.25 9.45
N LEU A 156 -3.51 -11.32 9.01
CA LEU A 156 -4.67 -10.67 9.60
C LEU A 156 -5.93 -11.47 9.28
N ASP A 157 -6.77 -11.71 10.27
CA ASP A 157 -8.10 -12.27 10.06
C ASP A 157 -9.06 -11.17 9.59
N TYR A 158 -9.78 -11.44 8.50
CA TYR A 158 -10.74 -10.47 7.94
C TYR A 158 -12.06 -10.50 8.71
N GLY A 159 -12.10 -9.75 9.80
CA GLY A 159 -13.22 -9.65 10.71
C GLY A 159 -14.06 -8.38 10.55
N ALA A 160 -14.84 -8.08 11.57
CA ALA A 160 -15.74 -6.93 11.58
C ALA A 160 -15.02 -5.57 11.53
N ASP A 161 -13.79 -5.50 12.03
CA ASP A 161 -12.98 -4.28 12.06
C ASP A 161 -12.33 -3.98 10.71
N GLU A 162 -12.01 -5.04 9.93
CA GLU A 162 -11.39 -4.95 8.63
C GLU A 162 -12.38 -4.79 7.48
N MET A 163 -13.67 -5.10 7.72
CA MET A 163 -14.70 -5.00 6.69
C MET A 163 -14.91 -3.57 6.23
N LEU A 164 -14.91 -3.40 4.90
CA LEU A 164 -15.19 -2.12 4.27
C LEU A 164 -16.67 -1.75 4.42
N ARG A 165 -16.94 -0.53 4.90
CA ARG A 165 -18.30 -0.02 5.09
C ARG A 165 -18.56 1.15 4.16
N LEU A 166 -19.75 1.20 3.59
CA LEU A 166 -20.15 2.31 2.73
C LEU A 166 -20.16 3.63 3.51
N GLY A 167 -19.42 4.61 3.00
CA GLY A 167 -19.38 5.98 3.50
C GLY A 167 -19.92 6.99 2.49
N ALA A 168 -19.87 6.65 1.19
CA ALA A 168 -20.32 7.53 0.11
C ALA A 168 -21.82 7.37 -0.16
N ASN A 169 -22.42 8.45 -0.66
CA ASN A 169 -23.79 8.45 -1.16
C ASN A 169 -23.78 8.38 -2.69
N TYR A 170 -24.06 7.18 -3.22
CA TYR A 170 -24.22 6.98 -4.66
C TYR A 170 -25.71 6.78 -4.99
N VAL A 171 -26.10 7.28 -6.17
CA VAL A 171 -27.43 7.01 -6.72
C VAL A 171 -27.54 5.51 -7.03
N GLU A 172 -28.64 4.89 -6.64
CA GLU A 172 -28.89 3.48 -6.96
C GLU A 172 -28.94 3.26 -8.46
N SER A 173 -28.27 2.20 -8.92
CA SER A 173 -28.26 1.81 -10.32
C SER A 173 -28.14 0.29 -10.42
N SER A 174 -29.06 -0.33 -11.16
CA SER A 174 -29.04 -1.77 -11.44
C SER A 174 -27.87 -2.19 -12.34
N ALA A 175 -27.19 -1.22 -12.98
CA ALA A 175 -26.07 -1.49 -13.86
C ALA A 175 -24.71 -1.60 -13.13
N CYS A 176 -24.66 -1.40 -11.81
CA CYS A 176 -23.41 -1.28 -11.05
C CYS A 176 -23.07 -2.54 -10.24
N GLY A 177 -23.37 -3.72 -10.76
CA GLY A 177 -22.96 -5.00 -10.15
C GLY A 177 -21.45 -5.24 -10.26
N ALA A 178 -20.89 -6.01 -9.32
CA ALA A 178 -19.55 -6.57 -9.51
C ALA A 178 -19.59 -7.70 -10.52
N GLU A 179 -18.69 -7.69 -11.50
CA GLU A 179 -18.62 -8.67 -12.57
C GLU A 179 -17.31 -9.45 -12.50
N PHE A 180 -17.37 -10.73 -12.77
CA PHE A 180 -16.20 -11.59 -12.90
C PHE A 180 -16.12 -12.14 -14.32
N HIS A 181 -15.05 -11.83 -15.01
CA HIS A 181 -14.81 -12.28 -16.39
C HIS A 181 -13.66 -13.27 -16.43
N LEU A 182 -13.92 -14.48 -16.95
CA LEU A 182 -12.92 -15.51 -17.16
C LEU A 182 -12.58 -15.62 -18.65
N LEU A 183 -11.33 -15.31 -19.01
CA LEU A 183 -10.81 -15.48 -20.36
C LEU A 183 -10.12 -16.83 -20.49
N ASP A 184 -10.80 -17.79 -21.14
CA ASP A 184 -10.21 -19.09 -21.45
C ASP A 184 -9.40 -18.99 -22.75
N LEU A 185 -8.07 -19.07 -22.62
CA LEU A 185 -7.16 -18.98 -23.75
C LEU A 185 -6.76 -20.37 -24.20
N PRO A 186 -7.06 -20.77 -25.48
CA PRO A 186 -6.67 -22.05 -25.98
C PRO A 186 -5.15 -22.25 -25.91
N THR A 187 -4.75 -23.44 -25.45
CA THR A 187 -3.34 -23.85 -25.44
C THR A 187 -2.85 -24.01 -26.86
N GLN A 188 -2.33 -22.94 -27.45
CA GLN A 188 -1.73 -22.97 -28.78
C GLN A 188 -0.21 -23.17 -28.70
N THR A 189 0.32 -24.07 -29.49
CA THR A 189 1.75 -24.30 -29.67
C THR A 189 2.19 -23.70 -31.01
N GLY A 190 3.24 -22.86 -31.00
CA GLY A 190 3.81 -22.29 -32.22
C GLY A 190 3.66 -20.77 -32.37
N GLU A 191 3.82 -20.27 -33.61
CA GLU A 191 3.84 -18.83 -33.93
C GLU A 191 2.50 -18.09 -33.70
N GLN A 192 1.40 -18.82 -33.50
CA GLN A 192 0.05 -18.26 -33.25
C GLN A 192 -0.30 -18.12 -31.77
N ARG A 193 0.68 -18.18 -30.88
CA ARG A 193 0.41 -18.02 -29.44
C ARG A 193 0.02 -16.59 -29.14
N VAL A 194 -1.27 -16.33 -28.95
CA VAL A 194 -1.77 -15.07 -28.39
C VAL A 194 -1.21 -14.92 -26.96
N ARG A 195 -0.56 -13.82 -26.69
CA ARG A 195 -0.11 -13.52 -25.33
C ARG A 195 -1.32 -13.24 -24.46
N ALA A 196 -1.32 -13.72 -23.22
CA ALA A 196 -2.41 -13.49 -22.29
C ALA A 196 -2.72 -11.99 -22.14
N SER A 197 -1.67 -11.16 -22.10
CA SER A 197 -1.81 -9.69 -22.04
C SER A 197 -2.45 -9.05 -23.28
N GLU A 198 -2.27 -9.64 -24.46
CA GLU A 198 -2.91 -9.14 -25.70
C GLU A 198 -4.39 -9.51 -25.73
N ALA A 199 -4.75 -10.72 -25.28
CA ALA A 199 -6.14 -11.14 -25.16
C ALA A 199 -6.89 -10.33 -24.09
N GLU A 200 -6.27 -10.10 -22.95
CA GLU A 200 -6.82 -9.24 -21.89
C GLU A 200 -7.03 -7.81 -22.39
N ALA A 201 -6.04 -7.21 -23.07
CA ALA A 201 -6.17 -5.88 -23.62
C ALA A 201 -7.28 -5.76 -24.67
N ALA A 202 -7.42 -6.76 -25.54
CA ALA A 202 -8.50 -6.80 -26.53
C ALA A 202 -9.87 -6.89 -25.86
N PHE A 203 -10.03 -7.79 -24.88
CA PHE A 203 -11.27 -7.91 -24.11
C PHE A 203 -11.63 -6.60 -23.41
N VAL A 204 -10.68 -5.93 -22.73
CA VAL A 204 -10.93 -4.66 -22.04
C VAL A 204 -11.35 -3.56 -23.03
N ALA A 205 -10.70 -3.51 -24.21
CA ALA A 205 -11.04 -2.53 -25.24
C ALA A 205 -12.46 -2.75 -25.78
N ASP A 206 -12.83 -3.98 -26.06
CA ASP A 206 -14.17 -4.36 -26.54
C ASP A 206 -15.23 -4.06 -25.47
N TYR A 207 -14.94 -4.37 -24.20
CA TYR A 207 -15.83 -4.09 -23.07
C TYR A 207 -16.06 -2.60 -22.87
N ILE A 208 -15.00 -1.77 -22.95
CA ILE A 208 -15.12 -0.30 -22.88
C ILE A 208 -15.97 0.22 -24.07
N SER A 209 -15.73 -0.28 -25.29
CA SER A 209 -16.50 0.09 -26.47
C SER A 209 -17.98 -0.24 -26.32
N ASP A 210 -18.29 -1.40 -25.76
CA ASP A 210 -19.68 -1.80 -25.44
C ASP A 210 -20.31 -0.87 -24.39
N MET A 211 -19.59 -0.53 -23.33
CA MET A 211 -20.07 0.44 -22.33
C MET A 211 -20.41 1.80 -22.92
N LEU A 212 -19.57 2.30 -23.84
CA LEU A 212 -19.81 3.55 -24.56
C LEU A 212 -21.05 3.46 -25.46
N THR A 213 -21.18 2.34 -26.19
CA THR A 213 -22.26 2.10 -27.15
C THR A 213 -23.62 1.99 -26.47
N ARG A 214 -23.70 1.30 -25.34
CA ARG A 214 -24.94 1.15 -24.55
C ARG A 214 -25.19 2.30 -23.56
N GLU A 215 -24.39 3.37 -23.63
CA GLU A 215 -24.52 4.54 -22.76
C GLU A 215 -24.53 4.16 -21.26
N PHE A 216 -23.54 3.37 -20.84
CA PHE A 216 -23.48 2.85 -19.47
C PHE A 216 -23.62 4.01 -18.46
N PRO A 217 -24.54 3.91 -17.46
CA PRO A 217 -24.79 5.00 -16.53
C PRO A 217 -23.68 5.14 -15.49
N ILE A 218 -23.10 6.33 -15.40
CA ILE A 218 -22.15 6.73 -14.36
C ILE A 218 -22.71 7.92 -13.58
N GLN A 219 -22.33 8.03 -12.31
CA GLN A 219 -22.70 9.21 -11.53
C GLN A 219 -21.74 10.37 -11.81
N ASP A 220 -22.27 11.52 -12.12
CA ASP A 220 -21.49 12.74 -12.24
C ASP A 220 -21.07 13.27 -10.88
N ASP A 221 -19.79 13.60 -10.71
CA ASP A 221 -19.25 14.02 -9.41
C ASP A 221 -19.80 15.37 -8.93
N LYS A 222 -20.20 16.25 -9.85
CA LYS A 222 -20.66 17.60 -9.52
C LYS A 222 -22.17 17.64 -9.29
N THR A 223 -22.94 17.06 -10.22
CA THR A 223 -24.41 17.08 -10.15
C THR A 223 -24.97 15.98 -9.27
N LYS A 224 -24.17 14.90 -9.03
CA LYS A 224 -24.61 13.66 -8.34
C LYS A 224 -25.73 12.92 -9.07
N GLU A 225 -26.01 13.25 -10.31
CA GLU A 225 -27.00 12.58 -11.17
C GLU A 225 -26.33 11.51 -12.04
N LEU A 226 -27.13 10.54 -12.50
CA LEU A 226 -26.66 9.57 -13.48
C LEU A 226 -26.58 10.22 -14.87
N ARG A 227 -25.47 9.96 -15.57
CA ARG A 227 -25.27 10.34 -16.96
C ARG A 227 -24.62 9.21 -17.74
N PRO A 228 -24.76 9.15 -19.06
CA PRO A 228 -23.98 8.23 -19.88
C PRO A 228 -22.47 8.42 -19.71
N VAL A 229 -21.72 7.32 -19.74
CA VAL A 229 -20.26 7.35 -19.89
C VAL A 229 -19.91 7.97 -21.23
N ARG A 230 -18.84 8.74 -21.31
CA ARG A 230 -18.33 9.40 -22.53
C ARG A 230 -16.83 9.20 -22.60
N GLU A 231 -16.28 9.36 -23.81
CA GLU A 231 -14.83 9.39 -24.06
C GLU A 231 -14.10 10.46 -23.25
#